data_fdd4f3f061b08493fe50ca5afb29672f
#
_entry.id   fdd4f3f061b08493fe50ca5afb29672f
#
_cell.length_a   1.000
_cell.length_b   1.000
_cell.length_c   1.000
_cell.angle_alpha   90.00
_cell.angle_beta   90.00
_cell.angle_gamma   90.00
#
_symmetry.space_group_name_H-M   'P 1'
#
loop_
_entity.id
_entity.type
_entity.pdbx_description
1 polymer ?
#
loop_
_entity_poly.entity_id
_entity_poly.type
_entity_poly.pdbx_seq_one_letter_code
_entity_poly.pdbx_strand_id
1 'polypeptide(L)'
;MTHSRDDFVVAETDARVLHASSMRLGLMRAVGEAGGRVAWVSPAESSLTLGMLRAMRGTGGRWIVRDAAGLRFAGTGVRLDSLDEAFAGPRSATATAPTSDTDLGIVRTLFSVRIRHEPTASLLLGASVELLPGVLGRVPTGWGTSEPAQVDWNRRKLTEFLRSRVPAPTQLYVAGEVLSATMNVRRGNGALLEETHLLLQGDVSPREAELALRKLEREATVTSALVSVDRGRRDLTVGSGSLVVPRPVVSVSTGELAEQADNGSTRVSRFGASGSGRVLTRFERADADSGPAAARLGWQSWSEDAE
;
A
#
# COMPACT_ATOMS: atom_id res chain seq x y z
N MET A 1 -22.34 -14.52 1.12
CA MET A 1 -22.35 -15.99 1.20
C MET A 1 -20.91 -16.47 1.18
N THR A 2 -20.54 -17.49 1.95
CA THR A 2 -19.17 -18.02 2.00
C THR A 2 -19.21 -19.50 1.64
N HIS A 3 -18.46 -19.90 0.62
CA HIS A 3 -18.33 -21.30 0.20
C HIS A 3 -16.87 -21.71 0.37
N SER A 4 -16.63 -22.86 0.99
CA SER A 4 -15.29 -23.43 1.15
C SER A 4 -15.00 -24.41 0.03
N ARG A 5 -13.79 -24.35 -0.51
CA ARG A 5 -13.17 -25.35 -1.40
C ARG A 5 -11.82 -25.74 -0.79
N ASP A 6 -11.20 -26.81 -1.24
CA ASP A 6 -10.05 -27.41 -0.55
C ASP A 6 -8.88 -26.43 -0.31
N ASP A 7 -8.70 -25.41 -1.19
CA ASP A 7 -7.58 -24.47 -1.11
C ASP A 7 -7.97 -23.02 -0.86
N PHE A 8 -9.26 -22.67 -0.91
CA PHE A 8 -9.70 -21.29 -0.71
C PHE A 8 -11.17 -21.13 -0.32
N VAL A 9 -11.49 -19.99 0.24
CA VAL A 9 -12.85 -19.58 0.61
C VAL A 9 -13.31 -18.49 -0.32
N VAL A 10 -14.51 -18.60 -0.86
CA VAL A 10 -15.17 -17.54 -1.63
C VAL A 10 -16.03 -16.70 -0.68
N ALA A 11 -15.78 -15.40 -0.64
CA ALA A 11 -16.56 -14.43 0.10
C ALA A 11 -17.24 -13.46 -0.86
N GLU A 12 -18.53 -13.59 -1.04
CA GLU A 12 -19.34 -12.73 -1.90
C GLU A 12 -19.91 -11.53 -1.12
N THR A 13 -19.95 -10.37 -1.76
CA THR A 13 -20.47 -9.14 -1.17
C THR A 13 -20.99 -8.18 -2.23
N ASP A 14 -22.07 -7.48 -1.94
CA ASP A 14 -22.63 -6.41 -2.77
C ASP A 14 -22.21 -5.01 -2.27
N ALA A 15 -21.25 -4.95 -1.37
CA ALA A 15 -20.79 -3.68 -0.83
C ALA A 15 -20.15 -2.81 -1.91
N ARG A 16 -20.58 -1.54 -2.00
CA ARG A 16 -19.96 -0.55 -2.90
C ARG A 16 -18.50 -0.28 -2.57
N VAL A 17 -18.17 -0.27 -1.27
CA VAL A 17 -16.80 -0.12 -0.79
C VAL A 17 -16.48 -1.26 0.17
N LEU A 18 -15.44 -2.01 -0.14
CA LEU A 18 -14.91 -3.05 0.75
C LEU A 18 -13.86 -2.43 1.67
N HIS A 19 -14.22 -2.28 2.92
CA HIS A 19 -13.33 -1.84 4.00
C HIS A 19 -12.63 -3.02 4.67
N ALA A 20 -11.44 -2.80 5.22
CA ALA A 20 -10.74 -3.74 6.09
C ALA A 20 -11.44 -3.79 7.48
N SER A 21 -12.72 -4.19 7.51
CA SER A 21 -13.48 -4.32 8.75
C SER A 21 -12.97 -5.50 9.59
N SER A 22 -13.22 -5.45 10.90
CA SER A 22 -12.83 -6.52 11.86
C SER A 22 -13.32 -7.90 11.40
N MET A 23 -14.53 -7.98 10.86
CA MET A 23 -15.10 -9.24 10.34
C MET A 23 -14.33 -9.76 9.13
N ARG A 24 -14.01 -8.91 8.15
CA ARG A 24 -13.25 -9.32 6.95
C ARG A 24 -11.82 -9.70 7.28
N LEU A 25 -11.17 -8.93 8.17
CA LEU A 25 -9.84 -9.24 8.67
C LEU A 25 -9.82 -10.56 9.47
N GLY A 26 -10.85 -10.79 10.28
CA GLY A 26 -11.04 -12.05 11.01
C GLY A 26 -11.18 -13.24 10.08
N LEU A 27 -11.98 -13.13 9.01
CA LEU A 27 -12.13 -14.18 8.00
C LEU A 27 -10.79 -14.47 7.31
N MET A 28 -10.08 -13.44 6.81
CA MET A 28 -8.79 -13.63 6.14
C MET A 28 -7.76 -14.29 7.06
N ARG A 29 -7.72 -13.90 8.33
CA ARG A 29 -6.84 -14.52 9.33
C ARG A 29 -7.18 -15.98 9.55
N ALA A 30 -8.45 -16.30 9.84
CA ALA A 30 -8.88 -17.67 10.12
C ALA A 30 -8.61 -18.61 8.94
N VAL A 31 -8.87 -18.13 7.70
CA VAL A 31 -8.58 -18.87 6.49
C VAL A 31 -7.08 -19.06 6.29
N GLY A 32 -6.27 -18.00 6.53
CA GLY A 32 -4.81 -18.06 6.43
C GLY A 32 -4.18 -18.98 7.46
N GLU A 33 -4.68 -19.00 8.71
CA GLU A 33 -4.24 -19.94 9.77
C GLU A 33 -4.54 -21.40 9.40
N ALA A 34 -5.58 -21.64 8.61
CA ALA A 34 -5.90 -22.95 8.04
C ALA A 34 -5.11 -23.27 6.75
N GLY A 35 -4.16 -22.40 6.33
CA GLY A 35 -3.38 -22.59 5.10
C GLY A 35 -4.12 -22.21 3.81
N GLY A 36 -5.33 -21.67 3.91
CA GLY A 36 -6.15 -21.28 2.78
C GLY A 36 -6.01 -19.80 2.40
N ARG A 37 -6.72 -19.38 1.35
CA ARG A 37 -6.77 -18.01 0.83
C ARG A 37 -8.22 -17.59 0.61
N VAL A 38 -8.49 -16.27 0.50
CA VAL A 38 -9.84 -15.74 0.28
C VAL A 38 -9.96 -15.13 -1.10
N ALA A 39 -10.95 -15.59 -1.87
CA ALA A 39 -11.41 -14.95 -3.09
C ALA A 39 -12.60 -14.03 -2.75
N TRP A 40 -12.40 -12.73 -2.83
CA TRP A 40 -13.46 -11.73 -2.66
C TRP A 40 -14.16 -11.49 -3.98
N VAL A 41 -15.44 -11.78 -4.04
CA VAL A 41 -16.27 -11.56 -5.24
C VAL A 41 -17.23 -10.40 -4.97
N SER A 42 -17.22 -9.42 -5.85
CA SER A 42 -18.09 -8.24 -5.74
C SER A 42 -18.59 -7.78 -7.13
N PRO A 43 -19.60 -6.92 -7.19
CA PRO A 43 -19.97 -6.21 -8.40
C PRO A 43 -18.80 -5.40 -8.98
N ALA A 44 -18.84 -5.14 -10.29
CA ALA A 44 -17.76 -4.43 -11.00
C ALA A 44 -17.60 -2.96 -10.54
N GLU A 45 -18.67 -2.34 -10.07
CA GLU A 45 -18.71 -0.98 -9.53
C GLU A 45 -18.15 -0.86 -8.10
N SER A 46 -17.86 -1.98 -7.46
CA SER A 46 -17.24 -1.98 -6.13
C SER A 46 -15.83 -1.39 -6.16
N SER A 47 -15.40 -0.90 -5.01
CA SER A 47 -14.05 -0.40 -4.80
C SER A 47 -13.47 -0.92 -3.48
N LEU A 48 -12.15 -0.90 -3.35
CA LEU A 48 -11.45 -1.27 -2.12
C LEU A 48 -10.84 -0.04 -1.45
N THR A 49 -10.87 -0.01 -0.12
CA THR A 49 -9.98 0.89 0.61
C THR A 49 -8.52 0.45 0.48
N LEU A 50 -7.59 1.37 0.72
CA LEU A 50 -6.16 1.03 0.80
C LEU A 50 -5.92 -0.10 1.82
N GLY A 51 -6.60 -0.02 2.97
CA GLY A 51 -6.51 -1.02 4.03
C GLY A 51 -6.93 -2.40 3.57
N MET A 52 -8.07 -2.51 2.90
CA MET A 52 -8.56 -3.79 2.39
C MET A 52 -7.63 -4.36 1.31
N LEU A 53 -7.16 -3.50 0.39
CA LEU A 53 -6.22 -3.91 -0.67
C LEU A 53 -4.92 -4.48 -0.06
N ARG A 54 -4.37 -3.82 0.96
CA ARG A 54 -3.15 -4.27 1.65
C ARG A 54 -3.37 -5.57 2.41
N ALA A 55 -4.48 -5.67 3.15
CA ALA A 55 -4.82 -6.88 3.88
C ALA A 55 -4.97 -8.10 2.96
N MET A 56 -5.67 -7.93 1.82
CA MET A 56 -5.81 -8.99 0.82
C MET A 56 -4.46 -9.44 0.26
N ARG A 57 -3.58 -8.49 -0.11
CA ARG A 57 -2.25 -8.82 -0.64
C ARG A 57 -1.41 -9.57 0.39
N GLY A 58 -1.40 -9.10 1.63
CA GLY A 58 -0.65 -9.73 2.73
C GLY A 58 -1.11 -11.16 3.08
N THR A 59 -2.32 -11.55 2.67
CA THR A 59 -2.86 -12.90 2.88
C THR A 59 -2.95 -13.72 1.60
N GLY A 60 -2.38 -13.27 0.49
CA GLY A 60 -2.49 -13.93 -0.81
C GLY A 60 -3.91 -13.98 -1.39
N GLY A 61 -4.83 -13.15 -0.86
CA GLY A 61 -6.20 -13.08 -1.33
C GLY A 61 -6.33 -12.51 -2.75
N ARG A 62 -7.47 -12.75 -3.38
CA ARG A 62 -7.77 -12.27 -4.74
C ARG A 62 -9.07 -11.46 -4.75
N TRP A 63 -9.10 -10.43 -5.57
CA TRP A 63 -10.31 -9.68 -5.84
C TRP A 63 -10.83 -9.99 -7.25
N ILE A 64 -12.03 -10.52 -7.29
CA ILE A 64 -12.74 -10.94 -8.49
C ILE A 64 -13.98 -10.07 -8.59
N VAL A 65 -14.28 -9.60 -9.75
CA VAL A 65 -15.53 -8.88 -10.00
C VAL A 65 -16.43 -9.68 -10.92
N ARG A 66 -17.72 -9.56 -10.66
CA ARG A 66 -18.78 -10.14 -11.46
C ARG A 66 -19.54 -9.00 -12.16
N ASP A 67 -19.64 -9.09 -13.46
CA ASP A 67 -20.45 -8.22 -14.30
C ASP A 67 -21.31 -9.04 -15.29
N ALA A 68 -22.00 -8.37 -16.19
CA ALA A 68 -22.83 -9.03 -17.20
C ALA A 68 -22.03 -9.94 -18.15
N ALA A 69 -20.72 -9.74 -18.27
CA ALA A 69 -19.83 -10.54 -19.09
C ALA A 69 -19.19 -11.74 -18.34
N GLY A 70 -19.48 -11.89 -17.04
CA GLY A 70 -19.00 -12.99 -16.20
C GLY A 70 -18.01 -12.57 -15.12
N LEU A 71 -17.05 -13.44 -14.81
CA LEU A 71 -16.03 -13.24 -13.79
C LEU A 71 -14.74 -12.73 -14.40
N ARG A 72 -14.05 -11.80 -13.71
CA ARG A 72 -12.72 -11.33 -14.09
C ARG A 72 -11.91 -10.91 -12.86
N PHE A 73 -10.60 -10.95 -12.94
CA PHE A 73 -9.75 -10.32 -11.94
C PHE A 73 -9.92 -8.80 -11.96
N ALA A 74 -10.14 -8.23 -10.78
CA ALA A 74 -10.08 -6.78 -10.63
C ALA A 74 -8.66 -6.26 -10.92
N GLY A 75 -8.57 -5.11 -11.53
CA GLY A 75 -7.32 -4.44 -11.87
C GLY A 75 -6.62 -4.92 -13.13
N THR A 76 -6.67 -6.22 -13.46
CA THR A 76 -6.07 -6.75 -14.71
C THR A 76 -7.10 -6.96 -15.80
N GLY A 77 -8.39 -7.10 -15.46
CA GLY A 77 -9.46 -7.41 -16.40
C GLY A 77 -9.40 -8.82 -16.99
N VAL A 78 -8.46 -9.67 -16.56
CA VAL A 78 -8.35 -11.05 -17.07
C VAL A 78 -9.60 -11.83 -16.70
N ARG A 79 -10.26 -12.41 -17.70
CA ARG A 79 -11.47 -13.22 -17.52
C ARG A 79 -11.17 -14.54 -16.87
N LEU A 80 -12.16 -15.04 -16.13
CA LEU A 80 -12.16 -16.34 -15.47
C LEU A 80 -13.38 -17.12 -15.94
N ASP A 81 -13.19 -18.38 -16.34
CA ASP A 81 -14.29 -19.29 -16.67
C ASP A 81 -14.97 -19.81 -15.39
N SER A 82 -14.21 -19.89 -14.30
CA SER A 82 -14.72 -20.31 -12.99
C SER A 82 -13.93 -19.69 -11.84
N LEU A 83 -14.48 -19.74 -10.62
CA LEU A 83 -13.77 -19.30 -9.41
C LEU A 83 -12.56 -20.17 -9.06
N ASP A 84 -12.49 -21.42 -9.58
CA ASP A 84 -11.33 -22.29 -9.38
C ASP A 84 -10.05 -21.71 -10.00
N GLU A 85 -10.20 -20.92 -11.06
CA GLU A 85 -9.06 -20.26 -11.71
C GLU A 85 -8.50 -19.09 -10.90
N ALA A 86 -9.19 -18.66 -9.84
CA ALA A 86 -8.74 -17.52 -9.02
C ALA A 86 -7.32 -17.71 -8.47
N PHE A 87 -6.93 -18.95 -8.18
CA PHE A 87 -5.63 -19.28 -7.61
C PHE A 87 -4.81 -20.27 -8.45
N ALA A 88 -5.45 -21.01 -9.36
CA ALA A 88 -4.75 -21.89 -10.32
C ALA A 88 -4.10 -21.13 -11.48
N GLY A 89 -4.47 -19.86 -11.65
CA GLY A 89 -4.11 -19.05 -12.82
C GLY A 89 -5.10 -19.23 -13.97
N PRO A 90 -5.33 -18.17 -14.76
CA PRO A 90 -6.29 -18.21 -15.86
C PRO A 90 -5.75 -19.12 -16.97
N ARG A 91 -6.60 -20.00 -17.48
CA ARG A 91 -6.30 -20.89 -18.64
C ARG A 91 -6.19 -20.11 -19.94
N SER A 92 -6.82 -18.95 -20.01
CA SER A 92 -6.75 -18.04 -21.14
C SER A 92 -6.33 -16.64 -20.67
N ALA A 93 -5.24 -16.13 -21.22
CA ALA A 93 -4.73 -14.78 -20.91
C ALA A 93 -5.47 -13.66 -21.65
N THR A 94 -6.72 -13.88 -22.08
CA THR A 94 -7.49 -12.84 -22.78
C THR A 94 -7.86 -11.74 -21.77
N ALA A 95 -7.00 -10.74 -21.65
CA ALA A 95 -7.33 -9.53 -20.94
C ALA A 95 -8.40 -8.79 -21.75
N THR A 96 -9.57 -8.61 -21.17
CA THR A 96 -10.53 -7.62 -21.70
C THR A 96 -9.94 -6.24 -21.41
N ALA A 97 -9.98 -5.35 -22.40
CA ALA A 97 -9.57 -3.97 -22.16
C ALA A 97 -10.26 -3.48 -20.88
N PRO A 98 -9.49 -2.99 -19.91
CA PRO A 98 -10.07 -2.58 -18.64
C PRO A 98 -11.10 -1.50 -18.93
N THR A 99 -12.29 -1.65 -18.40
CA THR A 99 -13.26 -0.58 -18.35
C THR A 99 -12.59 0.59 -17.66
N SER A 100 -12.35 1.67 -18.39
CA SER A 100 -11.77 2.89 -17.82
C SER A 100 -12.68 3.31 -16.66
N ASP A 101 -12.12 3.35 -15.46
CA ASP A 101 -12.82 3.94 -14.33
C ASP A 101 -13.00 5.43 -14.68
N THR A 102 -14.20 5.82 -15.06
CA THR A 102 -14.54 7.17 -15.53
C THR A 102 -14.36 8.21 -14.42
N ASP A 103 -14.14 7.78 -13.17
CA ASP A 103 -13.98 8.65 -11.99
C ASP A 103 -12.51 8.84 -11.57
N LEU A 104 -11.55 8.61 -12.46
CA LEU A 104 -10.13 8.92 -12.19
C LEU A 104 -9.87 10.44 -12.28
N GLY A 105 -10.55 11.21 -11.40
CA GLY A 105 -10.59 12.68 -11.50
C GLY A 105 -9.48 13.40 -10.76
N ILE A 106 -8.86 12.79 -9.73
CA ILE A 106 -7.90 13.50 -8.88
C ILE A 106 -6.50 12.91 -8.95
N VAL A 107 -5.51 13.78 -8.74
CA VAL A 107 -4.13 13.37 -8.51
C VAL A 107 -4.00 12.89 -7.08
N ARG A 108 -3.30 11.77 -6.88
CA ARG A 108 -3.01 11.19 -5.58
C ARG A 108 -1.52 10.93 -5.47
N THR A 109 -1.00 11.07 -4.26
CA THR A 109 0.38 10.68 -3.94
C THR A 109 0.37 9.46 -3.04
N LEU A 110 1.18 8.48 -3.38
CA LEU A 110 1.42 7.27 -2.62
C LEU A 110 2.80 7.32 -1.98
N PHE A 111 2.87 7.12 -0.68
CA PHE A 111 4.11 6.90 0.06
C PHE A 111 4.14 5.44 0.53
N SER A 112 5.22 4.76 0.22
CA SER A 112 5.58 3.46 0.80
C SER A 112 6.92 3.63 1.49
N VAL A 113 6.94 3.54 2.82
CA VAL A 113 8.13 3.86 3.61
C VAL A 113 8.38 2.76 4.64
N ARG A 114 9.63 2.29 4.71
CA ARG A 114 10.11 1.39 5.76
C ARG A 114 11.06 2.14 6.67
N ILE A 115 10.82 2.01 7.97
CA ILE A 115 11.53 2.75 9.02
C ILE A 115 12.04 1.76 10.06
N ARG A 116 13.26 1.99 10.50
CA ARG A 116 13.84 1.29 11.62
C ARG A 116 13.92 2.23 12.82
N HIS A 117 13.36 1.80 13.94
CA HIS A 117 13.40 2.51 15.20
C HIS A 117 14.30 1.78 16.21
N GLU A 118 15.15 2.53 16.89
CA GLU A 118 15.83 2.01 18.09
C GLU A 118 14.81 1.95 19.24
N PRO A 119 14.71 0.79 19.93
CA PRO A 119 13.71 0.60 21.00
C PRO A 119 14.13 1.34 22.28
N THR A 120 13.75 2.60 22.40
CA THR A 120 13.98 3.43 23.58
C THR A 120 12.69 3.65 24.36
N ALA A 121 12.80 4.03 25.64
CA ALA A 121 11.65 4.37 26.48
C ALA A 121 10.89 5.59 25.95
N SER A 122 11.59 6.54 25.32
CA SER A 122 11.02 7.78 24.75
C SER A 122 10.51 7.65 23.32
N LEU A 123 10.68 6.46 22.69
CA LEU A 123 10.23 6.26 21.30
C LEU A 123 8.73 6.57 21.15
N LEU A 124 8.39 7.39 20.15
CA LEU A 124 7.04 7.63 19.70
C LEU A 124 6.90 7.17 18.25
N LEU A 125 6.03 6.20 17.99
CA LEU A 125 5.71 5.68 16.66
C LEU A 125 4.70 6.60 15.94
N GLY A 126 4.54 6.40 14.60
CA GLY A 126 3.56 7.12 13.79
C GLY A 126 4.05 8.46 13.26
N ALA A 127 5.36 8.77 13.33
CA ALA A 127 5.91 9.96 12.70
C ALA A 127 5.66 9.99 11.18
N SER A 128 5.71 8.83 10.53
CA SER A 128 5.45 8.68 9.10
C SER A 128 4.09 9.24 8.68
N VAL A 129 3.03 8.93 9.43
CA VAL A 129 1.66 9.37 9.10
C VAL A 129 1.34 10.81 9.53
N GLU A 130 2.25 11.50 10.21
CA GLU A 130 2.16 12.94 10.47
C GLU A 130 3.02 13.76 9.51
N LEU A 131 4.29 13.36 9.35
CA LEU A 131 5.27 14.17 8.63
C LEU A 131 5.12 14.07 7.11
N LEU A 132 4.74 12.89 6.59
CA LEU A 132 4.60 12.71 5.15
C LEU A 132 3.42 13.52 4.59
N PRO A 133 2.18 13.43 5.12
CA PRO A 133 1.08 14.24 4.61
C PRO A 133 1.20 15.71 5.02
N GLY A 134 1.99 16.02 6.06
CA GLY A 134 2.24 17.39 6.53
C GLY A 134 2.86 18.32 5.48
N VAL A 135 3.50 17.79 4.42
CA VAL A 135 4.02 18.61 3.30
C VAL A 135 2.91 19.29 2.50
N LEU A 136 1.70 18.72 2.51
CA LEU A 136 0.49 19.30 1.93
C LEU A 136 -0.45 19.90 3.00
N GLY A 137 0.03 20.11 4.23
CA GLY A 137 -0.79 20.61 5.33
C GLY A 137 -1.90 19.65 5.77
N ARG A 138 -1.73 18.34 5.54
CA ARG A 138 -2.71 17.31 5.89
C ARG A 138 -2.29 16.58 7.16
N VAL A 139 -3.29 16.20 7.96
CA VAL A 139 -3.08 15.53 9.24
C VAL A 139 -3.97 14.30 9.35
N PRO A 140 -3.52 13.24 10.04
CA PRO A 140 -4.39 12.14 10.41
C PRO A 140 -5.42 12.60 11.46
N THR A 141 -6.62 12.03 11.41
CA THR A 141 -7.69 12.31 12.38
C THR A 141 -8.00 11.12 13.27
N GLY A 142 -7.74 9.91 12.80
CA GLY A 142 -8.04 8.70 13.56
C GLY A 142 -7.18 7.50 13.19
N TRP A 143 -7.18 6.51 14.07
CA TRP A 143 -6.53 5.21 13.87
C TRP A 143 -7.34 4.05 14.44
N GLY A 144 -7.00 2.82 14.08
CA GLY A 144 -7.65 1.61 14.60
C GLY A 144 -7.00 0.33 14.09
N THR A 145 -7.44 -0.80 14.61
CA THR A 145 -7.03 -2.15 14.15
C THR A 145 -7.90 -2.67 13.00
N SER A 146 -8.88 -1.90 12.58
CA SER A 146 -9.76 -2.15 11.44
C SER A 146 -10.28 -0.83 10.89
N GLU A 147 -10.95 -0.86 9.77
CA GLU A 147 -11.67 0.28 9.20
C GLU A 147 -13.18 0.20 9.54
N PRO A 148 -13.83 1.35 9.80
CA PRO A 148 -13.25 2.69 9.89
C PRO A 148 -12.36 2.87 11.12
N ALA A 149 -11.38 3.78 11.04
CA ALA A 149 -10.52 4.16 12.17
C ALA A 149 -11.34 4.95 13.21
N GLN A 150 -11.54 4.40 14.40
CA GLN A 150 -12.47 4.94 15.39
C GLN A 150 -11.81 5.63 16.59
N VAL A 151 -10.49 5.51 16.74
CA VAL A 151 -9.74 6.12 17.83
C VAL A 151 -9.15 7.43 17.35
N ASP A 152 -9.37 8.53 18.07
CA ASP A 152 -8.78 9.82 17.73
C ASP A 152 -7.26 9.72 17.61
N TRP A 153 -6.71 10.44 16.62
CA TRP A 153 -5.27 10.43 16.38
C TRP A 153 -4.48 10.98 17.57
N ASN A 154 -3.61 10.15 18.11
CA ASN A 154 -2.69 10.53 19.17
C ASN A 154 -1.50 9.56 19.17
N ARG A 155 -0.30 10.03 18.83
CA ARG A 155 0.91 9.19 18.73
C ARG A 155 1.27 8.50 20.04
N ARG A 156 1.03 9.15 21.19
CA ARG A 156 1.32 8.55 22.50
C ARG A 156 0.42 7.34 22.75
N LYS A 157 -0.90 7.51 22.61
CA LYS A 157 -1.87 6.41 22.76
C LYS A 157 -1.62 5.28 21.77
N LEU A 158 -1.32 5.63 20.52
CA LEU A 158 -0.95 4.67 19.47
C LEU A 158 0.31 3.90 19.87
N THR A 159 1.34 4.58 20.37
CA THR A 159 2.59 3.94 20.80
C THR A 159 2.38 3.03 22.00
N GLU A 160 1.60 3.47 22.99
CA GLU A 160 1.23 2.65 24.16
C GLU A 160 0.49 1.38 23.76
N PHE A 161 -0.48 1.51 22.84
CA PHE A 161 -1.18 0.36 22.26
C PHE A 161 -0.24 -0.60 21.57
N LEU A 162 0.66 -0.11 20.71
CA LEU A 162 1.63 -0.95 19.99
C LEU A 162 2.59 -1.64 20.94
N ARG A 163 3.05 -0.97 22.01
CA ARG A 163 3.89 -1.57 23.06
C ARG A 163 3.20 -2.74 23.76
N SER A 164 1.88 -2.64 24.00
CA SER A 164 1.12 -3.72 24.63
C SER A 164 0.95 -4.96 23.72
N ARG A 165 1.21 -4.81 22.41
CA ARG A 165 1.08 -5.88 21.42
C ARG A 165 2.40 -6.60 21.12
N VAL A 166 3.54 -5.99 21.38
CA VAL A 166 4.87 -6.60 21.15
C VAL A 166 4.97 -7.93 21.91
N PRO A 167 5.52 -9.01 21.32
CA PRO A 167 6.25 -9.07 20.04
C PRO A 167 5.40 -9.30 18.78
N ALA A 168 4.09 -9.46 18.90
CA ALA A 168 3.24 -9.77 17.76
C ALA A 168 3.23 -8.63 16.73
N PRO A 169 3.35 -8.93 15.43
CA PRO A 169 3.16 -7.94 14.39
C PRO A 169 1.77 -7.32 14.49
N THR A 170 1.71 -5.99 14.38
CA THR A 170 0.45 -5.27 14.52
C THR A 170 0.22 -4.34 13.34
N GLN A 171 -0.88 -4.57 12.64
CA GLN A 171 -1.36 -3.71 11.56
C GLN A 171 -2.36 -2.69 12.11
N LEU A 172 -2.15 -1.44 11.74
CA LEU A 172 -3.07 -0.34 12.04
C LEU A 172 -3.56 0.31 10.74
N TYR A 173 -4.75 0.87 10.82
CA TYR A 173 -5.40 1.65 9.77
C TYR A 173 -5.52 3.09 10.26
N VAL A 174 -5.11 4.04 9.44
CA VAL A 174 -5.13 5.47 9.77
C VAL A 174 -5.98 6.20 8.76
N ALA A 175 -6.81 7.10 9.24
CA ALA A 175 -7.67 7.93 8.41
C ALA A 175 -7.44 9.41 8.67
N GLY A 176 -7.75 10.22 7.68
CA GLY A 176 -7.87 11.66 7.74
C GLY A 176 -8.85 12.12 6.66
N GLU A 177 -9.12 13.42 6.57
CA GLU A 177 -10.09 13.97 5.63
C GLU A 177 -9.78 13.59 4.17
N VAL A 178 -8.50 13.66 3.81
CA VAL A 178 -7.99 13.41 2.44
C VAL A 178 -6.79 12.47 2.44
N LEU A 179 -6.69 11.63 3.45
CA LEU A 179 -5.65 10.60 3.55
C LEU A 179 -6.22 9.28 4.06
N SER A 180 -5.61 8.21 3.60
CA SER A 180 -5.80 6.85 4.11
C SER A 180 -4.43 6.20 4.23
N ALA A 181 -4.15 5.53 5.35
CA ALA A 181 -2.88 4.83 5.51
C ALA A 181 -3.03 3.49 6.22
N THR A 182 -2.07 2.63 5.98
CA THR A 182 -1.81 1.43 6.78
C THR A 182 -0.43 1.54 7.40
N MET A 183 -0.30 1.14 8.64
CA MET A 183 0.97 1.07 9.35
C MET A 183 1.13 -0.31 9.96
N ASN A 184 2.18 -1.01 9.59
CA ASN A 184 2.54 -2.32 10.16
C ASN A 184 3.77 -2.13 11.05
N VAL A 185 3.69 -2.59 12.28
CA VAL A 185 4.81 -2.52 13.22
C VAL A 185 5.13 -3.93 13.70
N ARG A 186 6.40 -4.30 13.56
CA ARG A 186 6.91 -5.59 14.01
C ARG A 186 8.29 -5.48 14.63
N ARG A 187 8.65 -6.42 15.47
CA ARG A 187 10.00 -6.55 16.00
C ARG A 187 10.89 -7.34 15.04
N GLY A 188 12.11 -6.89 14.82
CA GLY A 188 13.09 -7.61 14.01
C GLY A 188 14.51 -7.12 14.26
N ASN A 189 15.46 -8.04 14.41
CA ASN A 189 16.91 -7.77 14.55
C ASN A 189 17.24 -6.71 15.61
N GLY A 190 16.63 -6.80 16.79
CA GLY A 190 16.87 -5.88 17.91
C GLY A 190 16.25 -4.49 17.77
N ALA A 191 15.49 -4.23 16.70
CA ALA A 191 14.84 -2.97 16.41
C ALA A 191 13.31 -3.15 16.28
N LEU A 192 12.57 -2.04 16.20
CA LEU A 192 11.21 -2.03 15.72
C LEU A 192 11.20 -1.59 14.24
N LEU A 193 10.53 -2.36 13.41
CA LEU A 193 10.36 -2.08 11.99
C LEU A 193 8.93 -1.56 11.78
N GLU A 194 8.83 -0.38 11.24
CA GLU A 194 7.56 0.25 10.84
C GLU A 194 7.50 0.29 9.31
N GLU A 195 6.43 -0.24 8.74
CA GLU A 195 6.12 -0.12 7.32
C GLU A 195 4.82 0.67 7.17
N THR A 196 4.91 1.81 6.51
CA THR A 196 3.77 2.71 6.28
C THR A 196 3.47 2.82 4.79
N HIS A 197 2.21 2.59 4.44
CA HIS A 197 1.66 2.91 3.13
C HIS A 197 0.60 3.98 3.31
N LEU A 198 0.81 5.10 2.67
CA LEU A 198 -0.06 6.27 2.76
C LEU A 198 -0.54 6.67 1.38
N LEU A 199 -1.83 6.84 1.22
CA LEU A 199 -2.48 7.41 0.05
C LEU A 199 -3.03 8.78 0.42
N LEU A 200 -2.61 9.81 -0.32
CA LEU A 200 -2.92 11.21 -0.04
C LEU A 200 -3.52 11.86 -1.28
N GLN A 201 -4.58 12.62 -1.11
CA GLN A 201 -5.12 13.46 -2.18
C GLN A 201 -4.19 14.67 -2.42
N GLY A 202 -3.74 14.83 -3.64
CA GLY A 202 -2.87 15.92 -4.07
C GLY A 202 -1.61 15.44 -4.79
N ASP A 203 -0.96 16.35 -5.48
CA ASP A 203 0.31 16.15 -6.18
C ASP A 203 1.46 16.66 -5.32
N VAL A 204 2.35 15.77 -4.93
CA VAL A 204 3.57 16.11 -4.18
C VAL A 204 4.73 16.21 -5.17
N SER A 205 5.34 17.37 -5.24
CA SER A 205 6.55 17.56 -6.07
C SER A 205 7.73 16.75 -5.54
N PRO A 206 8.72 16.43 -6.40
CA PRO A 206 9.94 15.73 -5.96
C PRO A 206 10.67 16.43 -4.79
N ARG A 207 10.64 17.77 -4.76
CA ARG A 207 11.26 18.56 -3.70
C ARG A 207 10.51 18.44 -2.37
N GLU A 208 9.17 18.47 -2.40
CA GLU A 208 8.34 18.30 -1.20
C GLU A 208 8.46 16.86 -0.66
N ALA A 209 8.45 15.86 -1.55
CA ALA A 209 8.65 14.47 -1.18
C ALA A 209 10.01 14.25 -0.49
N GLU A 210 11.10 14.79 -1.06
CA GLU A 210 12.41 14.74 -0.43
C GLU A 210 12.43 15.44 0.93
N LEU A 211 11.83 16.63 1.05
CA LEU A 211 11.76 17.36 2.31
C LEU A 211 11.04 16.58 3.40
N ALA A 212 9.92 15.91 3.04
CA ALA A 212 9.18 15.05 3.95
C ALA A 212 10.03 13.87 4.44
N LEU A 213 10.69 13.17 3.51
CA LEU A 213 11.56 12.03 3.85
C LEU A 213 12.76 12.46 4.71
N ARG A 214 13.36 13.63 4.43
CA ARG A 214 14.45 14.17 5.25
C ARG A 214 13.97 14.62 6.64
N LYS A 215 12.74 15.09 6.78
CA LYS A 215 12.15 15.37 8.09
C LYS A 215 11.94 14.07 8.87
N LEU A 216 11.42 13.04 8.21
CA LEU A 216 11.20 11.74 8.82
C LEU A 216 12.52 11.08 9.26
N GLU A 217 13.59 11.18 8.45
CA GLU A 217 14.92 10.66 8.76
C GLU A 217 15.53 11.27 10.03
N ARG A 218 15.11 12.48 10.43
CA ARG A 218 15.54 13.10 11.68
C ARG A 218 14.89 12.50 12.93
N GLU A 219 13.69 11.91 12.77
CA GLU A 219 12.99 11.25 13.88
C GLU A 219 13.30 9.73 13.93
N ALA A 220 13.59 9.11 12.78
CA ALA A 220 13.81 7.67 12.70
C ALA A 220 14.56 7.31 11.41
N THR A 221 15.24 6.18 11.41
CA THR A 221 16.02 5.71 10.26
C THR A 221 15.10 5.22 9.14
N VAL A 222 14.97 5.97 8.04
CA VAL A 222 14.27 5.54 6.84
C VAL A 222 15.14 4.54 6.08
N THR A 223 14.80 3.27 6.09
CA THR A 223 15.59 2.21 5.42
C THR A 223 15.30 2.12 3.93
N SER A 224 14.05 2.33 3.54
CA SER A 224 13.64 2.47 2.14
C SER A 224 12.40 3.33 2.02
N ALA A 225 12.23 3.97 0.88
CA ALA A 225 11.02 4.72 0.56
C ALA A 225 10.78 4.74 -0.95
N LEU A 226 9.50 4.75 -1.33
CA LEU A 226 9.04 5.08 -2.66
C LEU A 226 7.89 6.08 -2.55
N VAL A 227 8.01 7.19 -3.23
CA VAL A 227 6.95 8.17 -3.42
C VAL A 227 6.55 8.14 -4.88
N SER A 228 5.28 7.97 -5.14
CA SER A 228 4.75 7.92 -6.50
C SER A 228 3.43 8.69 -6.58
N VAL A 229 3.06 9.07 -7.80
CA VAL A 229 1.84 9.82 -8.10
C VAL A 229 1.03 9.07 -9.11
N ASP A 230 -0.27 8.98 -8.90
CA ASP A 230 -1.23 8.43 -9.85
C ASP A 230 -2.47 9.32 -10.00
N ARG A 231 -3.39 8.89 -10.85
CA ARG A 231 -4.75 9.40 -10.89
C ARG A 231 -5.70 8.37 -10.31
N GLY A 232 -6.67 8.81 -9.53
CA GLY A 232 -7.61 7.89 -8.91
C GLY A 232 -8.86 8.56 -8.38
N ARG A 233 -9.63 7.80 -7.64
CA ARG A 233 -10.90 8.20 -7.09
C ARG A 233 -10.71 9.21 -5.95
N ARG A 234 -11.64 10.17 -5.87
CA ARG A 234 -11.65 11.22 -4.83
C ARG A 234 -11.79 10.65 -3.41
N ASP A 235 -12.51 9.56 -3.26
CA ASP A 235 -12.69 8.87 -1.97
C ASP A 235 -11.48 8.02 -1.53
N LEU A 236 -10.36 8.12 -2.24
CA LEU A 236 -9.13 7.37 -2.01
C LEU A 236 -9.29 5.84 -2.09
N THR A 237 -10.38 5.36 -2.67
CA THR A 237 -10.56 3.93 -2.93
C THR A 237 -9.90 3.53 -4.26
N VAL A 238 -9.73 2.23 -4.43
CA VAL A 238 -9.22 1.60 -5.66
C VAL A 238 -10.37 0.89 -6.36
N GLY A 239 -10.70 1.32 -7.57
CA GLY A 239 -11.75 0.70 -8.39
C GLY A 239 -11.31 -0.65 -8.97
N SER A 240 -12.28 -1.40 -9.47
CA SER A 240 -12.07 -2.72 -10.09
C SER A 240 -11.49 -2.65 -11.51
N GLY A 241 -11.43 -1.47 -12.10
CA GLY A 241 -10.86 -1.23 -13.43
C GLY A 241 -9.35 -1.38 -13.44
N SER A 242 -8.72 -0.96 -14.53
CA SER A 242 -7.26 -1.05 -14.70
C SER A 242 -6.54 -0.33 -13.57
N LEU A 243 -5.60 -1.02 -12.95
CA LEU A 243 -4.67 -0.38 -12.03
C LEU A 243 -3.79 0.59 -12.84
N VAL A 244 -3.96 1.88 -12.59
CA VAL A 244 -3.05 2.89 -13.13
C VAL A 244 -1.68 2.63 -12.50
N VAL A 245 -0.65 2.49 -13.32
CA VAL A 245 0.73 2.35 -12.83
C VAL A 245 1.17 3.69 -12.24
N PRO A 246 1.42 3.78 -10.92
CA PRO A 246 1.85 5.03 -10.33
C PRO A 246 3.23 5.45 -10.87
N ARG A 247 3.38 6.72 -11.20
CA ARG A 247 4.65 7.29 -11.65
C ARG A 247 5.54 7.58 -10.44
N PRO A 248 6.75 7.04 -10.36
CA PRO A 248 7.68 7.35 -9.29
C PRO A 248 8.10 8.82 -9.33
N VAL A 249 8.28 9.39 -8.14
CA VAL A 249 8.69 10.79 -7.93
C VAL A 249 10.01 10.84 -7.17
N VAL A 250 10.12 10.06 -6.09
CA VAL A 250 11.33 9.95 -5.26
C VAL A 250 11.43 8.53 -4.74
N SER A 251 12.65 8.00 -4.68
CA SER A 251 12.93 6.77 -3.95
C SER A 251 14.12 6.94 -3.01
N VAL A 252 14.13 6.13 -1.95
CA VAL A 252 15.28 5.91 -1.07
C VAL A 252 15.58 4.43 -1.07
N SER A 253 16.83 4.06 -1.37
CA SER A 253 17.29 2.68 -1.40
C SER A 253 18.74 2.56 -0.91
N THR A 254 19.20 1.35 -0.65
CA THR A 254 20.63 1.05 -0.40
C THR A 254 21.43 1.08 -1.72
N GLY A 255 22.73 1.39 -1.64
CA GLY A 255 23.58 1.89 -2.71
C GLY A 255 23.72 1.09 -4.01
N GLU A 256 23.48 -0.22 -4.03
CA GLU A 256 23.67 -1.03 -5.25
C GLU A 256 22.69 -0.68 -6.39
N LEU A 257 21.50 -0.17 -6.06
CA LEU A 257 20.51 0.26 -7.05
C LEU A 257 20.77 1.68 -7.61
N ALA A 258 21.63 2.45 -6.96
CA ALA A 258 21.90 3.84 -7.32
C ALA A 258 22.82 3.98 -8.56
N GLU A 259 23.78 3.07 -8.72
CA GLU A 259 24.70 3.10 -9.87
C GLU A 259 24.00 2.85 -11.21
N GLN A 260 22.85 2.18 -11.18
CA GLN A 260 22.04 1.90 -12.39
C GLN A 260 21.06 3.02 -12.78
N ALA A 261 20.87 4.02 -11.90
CA ALA A 261 19.82 5.04 -12.08
C ALA A 261 20.33 6.35 -12.72
N ASP A 262 21.64 6.53 -12.87
CA ASP A 262 22.20 7.78 -13.44
C ASP A 262 22.21 7.73 -14.98
N ASN A 263 21.02 7.84 -15.58
CA ASN A 263 20.80 7.85 -17.03
C ASN A 263 20.38 9.23 -17.58
N GLY A 264 20.67 10.30 -16.84
CA GLY A 264 20.41 11.69 -17.26
C GLY A 264 18.98 12.20 -16.98
N SER A 265 18.02 11.32 -16.64
CA SER A 265 16.64 11.71 -16.27
C SER A 265 16.37 11.64 -14.76
N THR A 266 17.39 11.31 -13.97
CA THR A 266 17.29 11.19 -12.52
C THR A 266 18.38 11.99 -11.81
N ARG A 267 18.06 12.56 -10.64
CA ARG A 267 19.05 13.16 -9.76
C ARG A 267 19.26 12.30 -8.53
N VAL A 268 20.52 11.96 -8.29
CA VAL A 268 20.92 11.11 -7.19
C VAL A 268 21.63 11.92 -6.11
N SER A 269 21.30 11.72 -4.84
CA SER A 269 21.96 12.37 -3.71
C SER A 269 22.06 11.42 -2.52
N ARG A 270 23.06 11.63 -1.65
CA ARG A 270 23.17 10.86 -0.41
C ARG A 270 22.00 11.14 0.52
N PHE A 271 21.55 10.09 1.22
CA PHE A 271 20.44 10.16 2.16
C PHE A 271 20.84 9.59 3.53
N GLY A 272 20.44 10.30 4.60
CA GLY A 272 20.76 9.89 5.97
C GLY A 272 22.18 10.28 6.42
N ALA A 273 22.64 9.67 7.49
CA ALA A 273 23.96 9.93 8.08
C ALA A 273 25.08 9.55 7.12
N SER A 274 26.23 10.22 7.24
CA SER A 274 27.43 9.90 6.49
C SER A 274 27.82 8.43 6.70
N GLY A 275 28.03 7.69 5.60
CA GLY A 275 28.35 6.26 5.64
C GLY A 275 27.14 5.33 5.70
N SER A 276 25.90 5.84 5.67
CA SER A 276 24.69 4.99 5.69
C SER A 276 24.53 4.12 4.43
N GLY A 277 25.26 4.38 3.36
CA GLY A 277 25.11 3.69 2.06
C GLY A 277 23.75 3.88 1.39
N ARG A 278 22.92 4.81 1.91
CA ARG A 278 21.58 5.07 1.35
C ARG A 278 21.63 6.23 0.37
N VAL A 279 20.80 6.09 -0.65
CA VAL A 279 20.73 7.02 -1.78
C VAL A 279 19.29 7.45 -1.99
N LEU A 280 19.09 8.74 -2.19
CA LEU A 280 17.83 9.31 -2.62
C LEU A 280 17.92 9.60 -4.11
N THR A 281 16.99 9.04 -4.86
CA THR A 281 16.82 9.27 -6.30
C THR A 281 15.57 10.08 -6.54
N ARG A 282 15.70 11.23 -7.20
CA ARG A 282 14.56 11.98 -7.75
C ARG A 282 14.38 11.60 -9.21
N PHE A 283 13.14 11.34 -9.57
CA PHE A 283 12.75 11.09 -10.95
C PHE A 283 12.26 12.42 -11.54
N GLU A 284 13.01 12.99 -12.44
CA GLU A 284 12.56 14.17 -13.20
C GLU A 284 11.39 13.71 -14.12
N ARG A 285 10.51 14.63 -14.48
CA ARG A 285 9.37 14.31 -15.35
C ARG A 285 9.89 13.68 -16.63
N ALA A 286 10.01 12.36 -16.63
CA ALA A 286 10.19 11.63 -17.89
C ALA A 286 8.85 11.67 -18.62
N ASP A 287 8.91 11.99 -19.91
CA ASP A 287 7.83 11.78 -20.84
C ASP A 287 7.27 10.35 -20.66
N ALA A 288 5.99 10.15 -20.96
CA ALA A 288 5.19 8.98 -20.63
C ALA A 288 5.75 7.58 -21.04
N ASP A 289 6.93 7.52 -21.64
CA ASP A 289 7.56 6.30 -22.18
C ASP A 289 8.60 5.60 -21.26
N SER A 290 8.88 6.10 -20.07
CA SER A 290 9.87 5.47 -19.17
C SER A 290 9.31 4.28 -18.36
N GLY A 291 8.28 3.60 -18.86
CA GLY A 291 7.55 2.50 -18.21
C GLY A 291 8.38 1.30 -17.69
N PRO A 292 9.41 0.76 -18.39
CA PRO A 292 10.04 -0.51 -17.95
C PRO A 292 10.97 -0.40 -16.74
N ALA A 293 11.67 0.72 -16.56
CA ALA A 293 12.64 0.87 -15.46
C ALA A 293 11.95 1.17 -14.12
N ALA A 294 10.90 1.99 -14.12
CA ALA A 294 10.11 2.31 -12.93
C ALA A 294 9.29 1.12 -12.45
N ALA A 295 8.80 0.28 -13.36
CA ALA A 295 8.07 -0.95 -13.03
C ALA A 295 8.95 -1.95 -12.26
N ARG A 296 10.25 -2.07 -12.59
CA ARG A 296 11.17 -2.97 -11.90
C ARG A 296 11.49 -2.54 -10.46
N LEU A 297 11.50 -1.24 -10.17
CA LEU A 297 11.83 -0.72 -8.84
C LEU A 297 10.64 -0.65 -7.87
N GLY A 298 9.41 -0.57 -8.36
CA GLY A 298 8.25 -0.30 -7.53
C GLY A 298 7.24 -1.43 -7.40
N TRP A 299 7.09 -2.27 -8.44
CA TRP A 299 6.03 -3.29 -8.44
C TRP A 299 6.50 -4.67 -7.99
N GLN A 300 7.76 -5.03 -8.19
CA GLN A 300 8.29 -6.31 -7.71
C GLN A 300 8.40 -6.35 -6.18
N SER A 301 8.75 -5.22 -5.52
CA SER A 301 8.70 -5.12 -4.06
C SER A 301 7.29 -5.22 -3.47
N TRP A 302 6.25 -5.16 -4.31
CA TRP A 302 4.86 -5.32 -3.90
C TRP A 302 4.36 -6.76 -4.06
N SER A 303 5.10 -7.62 -4.76
CA SER A 303 4.73 -9.01 -5.07
C SER A 303 5.64 -10.08 -4.50
N GLU A 304 6.87 -9.75 -4.05
CA GLU A 304 7.91 -10.75 -3.72
C GLU A 304 8.21 -10.94 -2.22
N ASP A 305 7.54 -10.23 -1.30
CA ASP A 305 7.70 -10.46 0.15
C ASP A 305 6.79 -11.59 0.68
N ALA A 306 6.54 -12.64 -0.12
CA ALA A 306 5.81 -13.85 0.26
C ALA A 306 6.68 -15.10 0.11
N GLU A 307 7.96 -15.04 0.55
CA GLU A 307 8.78 -16.21 0.88
C GLU A 307 9.36 -16.08 2.29
#